data_da411d0059e30d11424e53c8cc4e6c72
#
_entry.id   da411d0059e30d11424e53c8cc4e6c72
#
_cell.length_a   1.000
_cell.length_b   1.000
_cell.length_c   1.000
_cell.angle_alpha   90.00
_cell.angle_beta   90.00
_cell.angle_gamma   90.00
#
_symmetry.space_group_name_H-M   'P 1'
#
loop_
_entity.id
_entity.type
_entity.pdbx_description
1 polymer ?
#
loop_
_entity_poly.entity_id
_entity_poly.type
_entity_poly.pdbx_seq_one_letter_code
_entity_poly.pdbx_strand_id
1 'polypeptide(L)' 'MKPKNYQVTEIELYLCEVGDGDPDLQFTPQEEYVMHQRCLGRWTAYDEDDLRNRIFDFIGYHAEHLKYEVRP' A
#
# COMPACT_ATOMS: atom_id res chain seq x y z
N MET A 1 -17.01 -6.17 16.31
CA MET A 1 -15.55 -6.29 16.31
C MET A 1 -14.93 -4.91 16.27
N LYS A 2 -13.94 -4.66 17.11
CA LYS A 2 -13.27 -3.36 17.15
C LYS A 2 -12.14 -3.31 16.15
N PRO A 3 -11.96 -2.19 15.44
CA PRO A 3 -10.82 -2.05 14.54
C PRO A 3 -9.51 -1.99 15.31
N LYS A 4 -8.44 -2.41 14.66
CA LYS A 4 -7.10 -2.40 15.21
C LYS A 4 -6.29 -1.28 14.58
N ASN A 5 -5.29 -0.81 15.32
CA ASN A 5 -4.34 0.16 14.79
C ASN A 5 -3.13 -0.58 14.23
N TYR A 6 -2.84 -0.35 12.98
CA TYR A 6 -1.71 -0.95 12.30
C TYR A 6 -0.68 0.14 11.99
N GLN A 7 0.58 -0.17 12.28
CA GLN A 7 1.70 0.67 11.90
C GLN A 7 2.41 0.00 10.75
N VAL A 8 2.17 0.47 9.53
CA VAL A 8 2.81 -0.09 8.33
C VAL A 8 4.24 0.41 8.28
N THR A 9 5.18 -0.52 8.31
CA THR A 9 6.62 -0.21 8.35
C THR A 9 7.29 -0.42 7.00
N GLU A 10 6.73 -1.29 6.14
CA GLU A 10 7.28 -1.56 4.83
C GLU A 10 6.16 -1.99 3.90
N ILE A 11 6.18 -1.51 2.68
CA ILE A 11 5.18 -1.88 1.68
C ILE A 11 5.80 -1.86 0.29
N GLU A 12 5.40 -2.83 -0.54
CA GLU A 12 5.68 -2.84 -1.96
C GLU A 12 4.35 -2.99 -2.69
N LEU A 13 4.11 -2.09 -3.64
CA LEU A 13 2.88 -2.09 -4.41
C LEU A 13 3.08 -2.85 -5.72
N TYR A 14 2.04 -3.54 -6.16
CA TYR A 14 2.05 -4.25 -7.43
C TYR A 14 1.73 -3.27 -8.55
N LEU A 15 2.77 -2.80 -9.22
CA LEU A 15 2.65 -1.79 -10.28
C LEU A 15 2.91 -2.36 -11.67
N CYS A 16 3.12 -3.66 -11.78
CA CYS A 16 3.54 -4.31 -13.02
C CYS A 16 2.47 -4.27 -14.12
N GLU A 17 1.20 -4.12 -13.75
CA GLU A 17 0.11 -4.07 -14.71
C GLU A 17 -0.02 -2.70 -15.37
N VAL A 18 0.61 -1.68 -14.79
CA VAL A 18 0.50 -0.31 -15.26
C VAL A 18 1.61 -0.04 -16.27
N GLY A 19 1.23 0.34 -17.49
CA GLY A 19 2.18 0.74 -18.52
C GLY A 19 3.03 -0.39 -19.07
N ASP A 20 2.54 -1.63 -19.00
CA ASP A 20 3.25 -2.77 -19.55
C ASP A 20 3.45 -2.56 -21.07
N GLY A 21 4.70 -2.40 -21.48
CA GLY A 21 5.04 -2.14 -22.86
C GLY A 21 4.90 -0.70 -23.31
N ASP A 22 4.43 0.21 -22.46
CA ASP A 22 4.30 1.64 -22.77
C ASP A 22 5.07 2.47 -21.75
N PRO A 23 6.23 3.03 -22.13
CA PRO A 23 7.05 3.79 -21.18
C PRO A 23 6.38 5.06 -20.66
N ASP A 24 5.40 5.62 -21.37
CA ASP A 24 4.70 6.82 -20.93
C ASP A 24 3.75 6.55 -19.78
N LEU A 25 3.36 5.28 -19.58
CA LEU A 25 2.47 4.86 -18.52
C LEU A 25 3.19 4.26 -17.31
N GLN A 26 4.50 4.12 -17.41
CA GLN A 26 5.30 3.56 -16.29
C GLN A 26 5.59 4.64 -15.26
N PHE A 27 5.61 4.20 -14.00
CA PHE A 27 5.97 5.10 -12.91
C PHE A 27 7.47 5.32 -12.89
N THR A 28 7.87 6.57 -12.61
CA THR A 28 9.27 6.86 -12.31
C THR A 28 9.62 6.34 -10.91
N PRO A 29 10.91 6.07 -10.62
CA PRO A 29 11.29 5.68 -9.25
C PRO A 29 10.86 6.68 -8.19
N GLN A 30 10.83 7.97 -8.52
CA GLN A 30 10.39 9.00 -7.59
C GLN A 30 8.89 8.88 -7.31
N GLU A 31 8.08 8.61 -8.33
CA GLU A 31 6.64 8.42 -8.16
C GLU A 31 6.36 7.20 -7.29
N GLU A 32 7.07 6.09 -7.54
CA GLU A 32 6.93 4.88 -6.74
C GLU A 32 7.29 5.15 -5.28
N TYR A 33 8.36 5.88 -5.05
CA TYR A 33 8.78 6.24 -3.69
C TYR A 33 7.68 7.03 -2.97
N VAL A 34 7.12 8.04 -3.62
CA VAL A 34 6.06 8.86 -3.02
C VAL A 34 4.83 8.00 -2.70
N MET A 35 4.45 7.11 -3.61
CA MET A 35 3.31 6.22 -3.39
C MET A 35 3.53 5.30 -2.19
N HIS A 36 4.73 4.71 -2.09
CA HIS A 36 5.08 3.87 -0.95
C HIS A 36 5.05 4.66 0.35
N GLN A 37 5.60 5.87 0.36
CA GLN A 37 5.62 6.70 1.55
C GLN A 37 4.22 7.06 2.04
N ARG A 38 3.28 7.27 1.14
CA ARG A 38 1.90 7.57 1.50
C ARG A 38 1.21 6.39 2.17
N CYS A 39 1.65 5.17 1.88
CA CYS A 39 1.07 3.97 2.45
C CYS A 39 1.69 3.59 3.79
N LEU A 40 2.85 4.16 4.13
CA LEU A 40 3.48 3.90 5.41
C LEU A 40 2.78 4.69 6.53
N GLY A 41 2.92 4.18 7.76
CA GLY A 41 2.41 4.87 8.92
C GLY A 41 1.19 4.18 9.50
N ARG A 42 0.34 4.97 10.16
CA ARG A 42 -0.78 4.44 10.94
C ARG A 42 -2.03 4.23 10.09
N TRP A 43 -2.59 3.04 10.22
CA TRP A 43 -3.85 2.67 9.59
C TRP A 43 -4.78 2.04 10.62
N THR A 44 -6.08 2.22 10.44
CA THR A 44 -7.10 1.57 11.26
C THR A 44 -7.88 0.61 10.38
N ALA A 45 -7.91 -0.66 10.76
CA ALA A 45 -8.58 -1.71 9.99
C ALA A 45 -8.99 -2.83 10.92
N TYR A 46 -9.90 -3.69 10.48
CA TYR A 46 -10.37 -4.81 11.29
C TYR A 46 -9.40 -5.99 11.28
N ASP A 47 -8.76 -6.23 10.16
CA ASP A 47 -7.78 -7.32 10.00
C ASP A 47 -6.84 -6.99 8.84
N GLU A 48 -5.95 -7.92 8.50
CA GLU A 48 -4.99 -7.69 7.42
C GLU A 48 -5.68 -7.52 6.07
N ASP A 49 -6.71 -8.33 5.80
CA ASP A 49 -7.44 -8.22 4.52
C ASP A 49 -8.11 -6.86 4.40
N ASP A 50 -8.72 -6.39 5.47
CA ASP A 50 -9.34 -5.07 5.51
C ASP A 50 -8.27 -3.97 5.33
N LEU A 51 -7.11 -4.14 5.97
CA LEU A 51 -6.00 -3.20 5.82
C LEU A 51 -5.55 -3.10 4.37
N ARG A 52 -5.39 -4.24 3.70
CA ARG A 52 -5.00 -4.28 2.28
C ARG A 52 -6.05 -3.62 1.40
N ASN A 53 -7.33 -3.85 1.69
CA ASN A 53 -8.42 -3.22 0.94
C ASN A 53 -8.43 -1.71 1.12
N ARG A 54 -8.17 -1.23 2.33
CA ARG A 54 -8.11 0.21 2.59
C ARG A 54 -6.93 0.86 1.88
N ILE A 55 -5.79 0.19 1.84
CA ILE A 55 -4.64 0.67 1.09
C ILE A 55 -4.96 0.71 -0.40
N PHE A 56 -5.60 -0.33 -0.93
CA PHE A 56 -6.01 -0.37 -2.32
C PHE A 56 -6.96 0.78 -2.66
N ASP A 57 -7.96 1.04 -1.80
CA ASP A 57 -8.89 2.15 -2.02
C ASP A 57 -8.19 3.51 -2.01
N PHE A 58 -7.16 3.64 -1.19
CA PHE A 58 -6.43 4.89 -1.06
C PHE A 58 -5.48 5.15 -2.22
N ILE A 59 -4.70 4.13 -2.62
CA ILE A 59 -3.62 4.30 -3.59
C ILE A 59 -3.98 3.76 -4.98
N GLY A 60 -4.94 2.84 -5.07
CA GLY A 60 -5.38 2.27 -6.35
C GLY A 60 -4.60 1.05 -6.81
N TYR A 61 -3.69 0.52 -6.01
CA TYR A 61 -2.87 -0.63 -6.34
C TYR A 61 -2.80 -1.61 -5.18
N HIS A 62 -2.69 -2.90 -5.50
CA HIS A 62 -2.57 -3.94 -4.49
C HIS A 62 -1.19 -3.92 -3.85
N ALA A 63 -1.15 -4.20 -2.56
CA ALA A 63 0.11 -4.39 -1.85
C ALA A 63 0.63 -5.80 -2.15
N GLU A 64 1.78 -5.89 -2.83
CA GLU A 64 2.44 -7.15 -3.11
C GLU A 64 3.16 -7.68 -1.86
N HIS A 65 3.75 -6.77 -1.11
CA HIS A 65 4.46 -7.07 0.13
C HIS A 65 4.05 -6.04 1.19
N LEU A 66 3.76 -6.51 2.39
CA LEU A 66 3.28 -5.63 3.45
C LEU A 66 3.83 -6.11 4.79
N LYS A 67 4.54 -5.22 5.47
CA LYS A 67 4.97 -5.43 6.85
C LYS A 67 4.37 -4.38 7.75
N TYR A 68 3.87 -4.80 8.87
CA TYR A 68 3.22 -3.89 9.81
C TYR A 68 3.35 -4.41 11.24
N GLU A 69 3.08 -3.52 12.19
CA GLU A 69 2.95 -3.86 13.59
C GLU A 69 1.53 -3.48 14.04
N VAL A 70 0.95 -4.32 14.89
CA VAL A 70 -0.35 -4.02 15.49
C VAL A 70 -0.10 -3.23 16.77
N ARG A 71 -0.73 -2.06 16.87
CA ARG A 71 -0.61 -1.19 18.03
C ARG A 71 -1.90 -1.23 18.84
N PRO A 72 -1.79 -1.16 20.18
CA PRO A 72 -3.00 -1.12 21.02
C PRO A 72 -3.81 0.16 20.86
#